data_317812c7f8bd9a5b38bbaa98b8f8b85e
#
_entry.id   317812c7f8bd9a5b38bbaa98b8f8b85e
#
_cell.length_a   1.000
_cell.length_b   1.000
_cell.length_c   1.000
_cell.angle_alpha   90.00
_cell.angle_beta   90.00
_cell.angle_gamma   90.00
#
_symmetry.space_group_name_H-M   'P 1'
#
loop_
_entity.id
_entity.type
_entity.pdbx_description
1 polymer ?
#
loop_
_entity_poly.entity_id
_entity_poly.type
_entity_poly.pdbx_seq_one_letter_code
_entity_poly.pdbx_strand_id
1 'polypeptide(L)'
;MNLDVVNLGQVFTPPHIVSDMLNLIQSTTRLENQRFLEPSCGNGAFFKNLPSNKVGIELDSKVVCDKSVLKVDFFSYPVSEKFDCIIGNPPYVRYQDILDSTKFLLNAYKNIFDSRSNLYLFFIYKCILHLKDKGELIFITPRDFLKSTASIKLNEFLFSQGSITNFIDLGDKKIFNKAQPNCAIWRFEKGNFGRKTQCLREFSCINGQILFTKKSYSIPFSSLFFVKVGAVSGADTIFANQQWGNVEFVNSTTAKSGKTKRMIYGERAKDCVYLQEFKQKLLQRKIKKFDESNWWQWGRDYYKSDIPRIYVNTKTRNKKPFFIHSCNAYDGSILAIFPKFEVDSKNLQDLCERLNNIDWEELGFVCDGRFLFSQRSLENCMLDSSFQDIGSKVRQRI
;
A
#
# COMPACT_ATOMS: atom_id res chain seq x y z
N MET A 1 14.40 -29.02 14.80
CA MET A 1 14.31 -28.97 13.32
C MET A 1 14.88 -27.65 12.85
N ASN A 2 15.85 -27.68 11.93
CA ASN A 2 16.27 -26.45 11.24
C ASN A 2 15.23 -26.10 10.16
N LEU A 3 14.52 -24.98 10.34
CA LEU A 3 13.54 -24.48 9.37
C LEU A 3 14.28 -23.79 8.23
N ASP A 4 13.89 -24.08 6.99
CA ASP A 4 14.34 -23.33 5.81
C ASP A 4 13.41 -22.12 5.58
N VAL A 5 13.70 -21.03 6.29
CA VAL A 5 12.91 -19.79 6.21
C VAL A 5 13.17 -19.05 4.89
N VAL A 6 14.36 -19.19 4.30
CA VAL A 6 14.76 -18.44 3.10
C VAL A 6 14.11 -19.00 1.85
N ASN A 7 14.26 -20.31 1.61
CA ASN A 7 13.83 -20.93 0.35
C ASN A 7 12.41 -21.51 0.43
N LEU A 8 11.98 -21.95 1.61
CA LEU A 8 10.67 -22.60 1.80
C LEU A 8 9.70 -21.73 2.63
N GLY A 9 10.14 -20.60 3.16
CA GLY A 9 9.28 -19.71 3.95
C GLY A 9 8.71 -20.36 5.21
N GLN A 10 9.38 -21.36 5.78
CA GLN A 10 8.88 -22.18 6.88
C GLN A 10 8.79 -21.39 8.18
N VAL A 11 7.59 -20.96 8.51
CA VAL A 11 7.28 -20.26 9.75
C VAL A 11 6.04 -20.90 10.37
N PHE A 12 6.21 -21.58 11.51
CA PHE A 12 5.11 -22.27 12.17
C PHE A 12 4.19 -21.29 12.90
N THR A 13 2.89 -21.50 12.73
CA THR A 13 1.85 -20.65 13.33
C THR A 13 1.67 -21.03 14.80
N PRO A 14 1.74 -20.06 15.74
CA PRO A 14 1.52 -20.32 17.15
C PRO A 14 0.11 -20.85 17.45
N PRO A 15 -0.08 -21.71 18.47
CA PRO A 15 -1.39 -22.34 18.76
C PRO A 15 -2.56 -21.36 18.97
N HIS A 16 -2.32 -20.22 19.64
CA HIS A 16 -3.36 -19.20 19.83
C HIS A 16 -3.83 -18.57 18.51
N ILE A 17 -2.92 -18.33 17.57
CA ILE A 17 -3.25 -17.83 16.22
C ILE A 17 -4.03 -18.89 15.44
N VAL A 18 -3.65 -20.17 15.55
CA VAL A 18 -4.40 -21.29 14.93
C VAL A 18 -5.82 -21.31 15.46
N SER A 19 -6.01 -21.18 16.78
CA SER A 19 -7.34 -21.13 17.40
C SER A 19 -8.15 -19.93 16.92
N ASP A 20 -7.56 -18.73 16.87
CA ASP A 20 -8.22 -17.52 16.38
C ASP A 20 -8.69 -17.68 14.93
N MET A 21 -7.87 -18.29 14.08
CA MET A 21 -8.21 -18.53 12.68
C MET A 21 -9.30 -19.59 12.50
N LEU A 22 -9.25 -20.69 13.27
CA LEU A 22 -10.31 -21.72 13.26
C LEU A 22 -11.66 -21.16 13.69
N ASN A 23 -11.68 -20.22 14.65
CA ASN A 23 -12.89 -19.55 15.12
C ASN A 23 -13.52 -18.60 14.08
N LEU A 24 -12.80 -18.28 13.00
CA LEU A 24 -13.34 -17.48 11.89
C LEU A 24 -14.14 -18.31 10.88
N ILE A 25 -14.12 -19.65 10.97
CA ILE A 25 -14.87 -20.51 10.07
C ILE A 25 -16.38 -20.28 10.33
N GLN A 26 -17.07 -19.73 9.33
CA GLN A 26 -18.51 -19.39 9.42
C GLN A 26 -19.31 -20.28 8.47
N SER A 27 -19.33 -21.54 8.74
CA SER A 27 -20.12 -22.45 7.94
C SER A 27 -21.63 -22.33 8.23
N THR A 28 -22.44 -22.20 7.19
CA THR A 28 -23.89 -22.33 7.25
C THR A 28 -24.36 -23.79 7.28
N THR A 29 -23.44 -24.74 7.02
CA THR A 29 -23.67 -26.17 7.03
C THR A 29 -22.86 -26.83 8.15
N ARG A 30 -23.25 -28.05 8.56
CA ARG A 30 -22.45 -28.81 9.54
C ARG A 30 -21.03 -28.97 9.01
N LEU A 31 -20.03 -28.62 9.81
CA LEU A 31 -18.60 -28.67 9.46
C LEU A 31 -18.18 -30.04 8.90
N GLU A 32 -18.78 -31.12 9.37
CA GLU A 32 -18.52 -32.51 8.95
C GLU A 32 -18.81 -32.76 7.47
N ASN A 33 -19.72 -31.98 6.86
CA ASN A 33 -20.09 -32.10 5.44
C ASN A 33 -19.23 -31.23 4.52
N GLN A 34 -18.34 -30.42 5.07
CA GLN A 34 -17.47 -29.54 4.29
C GLN A 34 -16.17 -30.21 3.91
N ARG A 35 -15.63 -29.81 2.77
CA ARG A 35 -14.33 -30.22 2.30
C ARG A 35 -13.31 -29.11 2.55
N PHE A 36 -12.25 -29.44 3.28
CA PHE A 36 -11.21 -28.51 3.71
C PHE A 36 -9.93 -28.69 2.91
N LEU A 37 -9.18 -27.57 2.72
CA LEU A 37 -7.83 -27.60 2.18
C LEU A 37 -6.88 -26.79 3.08
N GLU A 38 -5.73 -27.39 3.40
CA GLU A 38 -4.55 -26.67 3.90
C GLU A 38 -3.45 -26.77 2.83
N PRO A 39 -3.16 -25.69 2.08
CA PRO A 39 -2.30 -25.77 0.89
C PRO A 39 -0.80 -25.75 1.21
N SER A 40 -0.41 -25.57 2.47
CA SER A 40 0.97 -25.59 2.98
C SER A 40 0.97 -26.01 4.44
N CYS A 41 0.86 -27.31 4.68
CA CYS A 41 0.57 -27.87 6.00
C CYS A 41 1.69 -27.68 7.04
N GLY A 42 2.96 -27.62 6.62
CA GLY A 42 4.08 -27.62 7.52
C GLY A 42 4.01 -28.77 8.55
N ASN A 43 4.03 -28.40 9.82
CA ASN A 43 3.90 -29.36 10.93
C ASN A 43 2.45 -29.78 11.23
N GLY A 44 1.47 -29.36 10.41
CA GLY A 44 0.06 -29.71 10.53
C GLY A 44 -0.68 -28.96 11.63
N ALA A 45 -0.29 -27.73 11.92
CA ALA A 45 -0.91 -26.95 12.99
C ALA A 45 -2.42 -26.72 12.77
N PHE A 46 -2.85 -26.47 11.55
CA PHE A 46 -4.27 -26.43 11.19
C PHE A 46 -4.80 -27.82 10.85
N PHE A 47 -4.08 -28.61 10.05
CA PHE A 47 -4.54 -29.88 9.53
C PHE A 47 -5.07 -30.84 10.61
N LYS A 48 -4.38 -30.91 11.74
CA LYS A 48 -4.78 -31.78 12.86
C LYS A 48 -6.13 -31.39 13.49
N ASN A 49 -6.50 -30.12 13.40
CA ASN A 49 -7.70 -29.54 14.01
C ASN A 49 -8.89 -29.44 13.04
N LEU A 50 -8.69 -29.78 11.75
CA LEU A 50 -9.76 -29.79 10.76
C LEU A 50 -10.56 -31.11 10.80
N PRO A 51 -11.85 -31.12 10.40
CA PRO A 51 -12.65 -32.32 10.22
C PRO A 51 -12.01 -33.35 9.30
N SER A 52 -12.55 -34.58 9.25
CA SER A 52 -11.96 -35.71 8.50
C SER A 52 -11.93 -35.49 6.97
N ASN A 53 -12.93 -34.79 6.42
CA ASN A 53 -13.00 -34.51 4.97
C ASN A 53 -12.05 -33.35 4.59
N LYS A 54 -10.76 -33.62 4.57
CA LYS A 54 -9.71 -32.62 4.36
C LYS A 54 -8.63 -33.12 3.42
N VAL A 55 -7.98 -32.18 2.75
CA VAL A 55 -6.77 -32.37 1.95
C VAL A 55 -5.69 -31.47 2.53
N GLY A 56 -4.52 -32.03 2.77
CA GLY A 56 -3.33 -31.29 3.15
C GLY A 56 -2.26 -31.41 2.06
N ILE A 57 -1.55 -30.35 1.78
CA ILE A 57 -0.45 -30.33 0.81
C ILE A 57 0.78 -29.75 1.50
N GLU A 58 1.94 -30.38 1.29
CA GLU A 58 3.23 -29.89 1.78
C GLU A 58 4.35 -30.27 0.81
N LEU A 59 5.19 -29.31 0.47
CA LEU A 59 6.32 -29.51 -0.43
C LEU A 59 7.49 -30.23 0.26
N ASP A 60 7.80 -29.82 1.50
CA ASP A 60 8.90 -30.42 2.27
C ASP A 60 8.46 -31.68 3.02
N SER A 61 8.81 -32.82 2.47
CA SER A 61 8.50 -34.13 3.09
C SER A 61 9.07 -34.32 4.50
N LYS A 62 10.06 -33.52 4.92
CA LYS A 62 10.73 -33.64 6.22
C LYS A 62 9.89 -33.06 7.39
N VAL A 63 8.99 -32.12 7.08
CA VAL A 63 8.14 -31.46 8.11
C VAL A 63 6.74 -32.09 8.20
N VAL A 64 6.36 -32.92 7.23
CA VAL A 64 5.04 -33.56 7.18
C VAL A 64 4.80 -34.43 8.41
N CYS A 65 3.73 -34.13 9.12
CA CYS A 65 3.39 -34.81 10.38
C CYS A 65 2.31 -35.91 10.26
N ASP A 66 1.68 -36.02 9.07
CA ASP A 66 0.58 -36.95 8.81
C ASP A 66 0.77 -37.61 7.45
N LYS A 67 0.55 -38.96 7.39
CA LYS A 67 0.72 -39.77 6.16
C LYS A 67 -0.30 -39.40 5.07
N SER A 68 -1.44 -38.84 5.42
CA SER A 68 -2.48 -38.43 4.46
C SER A 68 -2.19 -37.12 3.75
N VAL A 69 -1.17 -36.34 4.20
CA VAL A 69 -0.75 -35.10 3.55
C VAL A 69 -0.04 -35.42 2.24
N LEU A 70 -0.47 -34.77 1.16
CA LEU A 70 0.12 -34.91 -0.17
C LEU A 70 1.48 -34.20 -0.22
N LYS A 71 2.52 -34.92 -0.59
CA LYS A 71 3.90 -34.41 -0.68
C LYS A 71 4.19 -33.93 -2.10
N VAL A 72 3.55 -32.83 -2.47
CA VAL A 72 3.65 -32.25 -3.82
C VAL A 72 3.73 -30.72 -3.72
N ASP A 73 4.17 -30.08 -4.79
CA ASP A 73 4.06 -28.64 -4.92
C ASP A 73 2.59 -28.26 -5.10
N PHE A 74 2.09 -27.32 -4.26
CA PHE A 74 0.70 -26.85 -4.36
C PHE A 74 0.35 -26.35 -5.76
N PHE A 75 1.30 -25.75 -6.50
CA PHE A 75 1.05 -25.25 -7.84
C PHE A 75 0.86 -26.37 -8.89
N SER A 76 1.25 -27.60 -8.60
CA SER A 76 0.94 -28.77 -9.45
C SER A 76 -0.45 -29.36 -9.15
N TYR A 77 -1.06 -29.05 -7.98
CA TYR A 77 -2.35 -29.59 -7.60
C TYR A 77 -3.47 -29.02 -8.49
N PRO A 78 -4.36 -29.89 -9.06
CA PRO A 78 -5.31 -29.48 -10.09
C PRO A 78 -6.42 -28.57 -9.55
N VAL A 79 -6.67 -27.43 -10.21
CA VAL A 79 -7.70 -26.43 -9.82
C VAL A 79 -9.14 -26.92 -10.01
N SER A 80 -9.36 -28.08 -10.65
CA SER A 80 -10.65 -28.76 -10.70
C SER A 80 -11.15 -29.20 -9.33
N GLU A 81 -10.23 -29.47 -8.40
CA GLU A 81 -10.52 -29.81 -7.01
C GLU A 81 -11.05 -28.58 -6.26
N LYS A 82 -12.26 -28.69 -5.70
CA LYS A 82 -12.97 -27.60 -5.05
C LYS A 82 -13.22 -27.86 -3.58
N PHE A 83 -13.16 -26.77 -2.80
CA PHE A 83 -13.24 -26.81 -1.33
C PHE A 83 -14.25 -25.79 -0.81
N ASP A 84 -14.86 -26.13 0.30
CA ASP A 84 -15.78 -25.25 1.02
C ASP A 84 -14.98 -24.25 1.87
N CYS A 85 -13.89 -24.72 2.49
CA CYS A 85 -13.01 -23.87 3.31
C CYS A 85 -11.53 -24.18 3.02
N ILE A 86 -10.76 -23.14 2.85
CA ILE A 86 -9.29 -23.17 2.73
C ILE A 86 -8.70 -22.36 3.87
N ILE A 87 -7.82 -22.96 4.66
CA ILE A 87 -7.20 -22.30 5.80
C ILE A 87 -5.70 -22.58 5.84
N GLY A 88 -4.90 -21.61 6.27
CA GLY A 88 -3.46 -21.82 6.43
C GLY A 88 -2.64 -20.56 6.55
N ASN A 89 -1.33 -20.79 6.62
CA ASN A 89 -0.29 -19.79 6.61
C ASN A 89 0.62 -20.06 5.38
N PRO A 90 0.39 -19.39 4.24
CA PRO A 90 1.20 -19.65 3.04
C PRO A 90 2.64 -19.17 3.23
N PRO A 91 3.62 -19.72 2.48
CA PRO A 91 5.02 -19.36 2.61
C PRO A 91 5.34 -17.93 2.11
N TYR A 92 6.14 -17.15 2.87
CA TYR A 92 6.53 -15.77 2.55
C TYR A 92 7.92 -15.73 1.91
N VAL A 93 8.01 -16.16 0.64
CA VAL A 93 9.27 -16.25 -0.11
C VAL A 93 9.31 -15.19 -1.21
N ARG A 94 10.40 -14.42 -1.30
CA ARG A 94 10.60 -13.46 -2.39
C ARG A 94 10.79 -14.20 -3.70
N TYR A 95 10.33 -13.67 -4.82
CA TYR A 95 10.37 -14.34 -6.12
C TYR A 95 11.74 -14.91 -6.47
N GLN A 96 12.81 -14.16 -6.21
CA GLN A 96 14.18 -14.58 -6.48
C GLN A 96 14.62 -15.82 -5.71
N ASP A 97 14.05 -16.01 -4.51
CA ASP A 97 14.42 -17.07 -3.56
C ASP A 97 13.51 -18.32 -3.71
N ILE A 98 12.50 -18.29 -4.60
CA ILE A 98 11.62 -19.43 -4.90
C ILE A 98 12.42 -20.49 -5.63
N LEU A 99 12.16 -21.77 -5.33
CA LEU A 99 12.75 -22.92 -6.04
C LEU A 99 12.42 -22.89 -7.54
N ASP A 100 13.37 -23.24 -8.39
CA ASP A 100 13.18 -23.19 -9.85
C ASP A 100 12.10 -24.14 -10.34
N SER A 101 11.91 -25.30 -9.70
CA SER A 101 10.79 -26.20 -9.97
C SER A 101 9.43 -25.54 -9.75
N THR A 102 9.28 -24.80 -8.65
CA THR A 102 8.08 -24.03 -8.36
C THR A 102 7.93 -22.86 -9.34
N LYS A 103 9.01 -22.09 -9.64
CA LYS A 103 8.98 -21.00 -10.63
C LYS A 103 8.46 -21.46 -11.99
N PHE A 104 8.84 -22.67 -12.42
CA PHE A 104 8.33 -23.25 -13.66
C PHE A 104 6.80 -23.36 -13.65
N LEU A 105 6.21 -23.83 -12.55
CA LEU A 105 4.75 -23.92 -12.38
C LEU A 105 4.10 -22.54 -12.31
N LEU A 106 4.78 -21.54 -11.70
CA LEU A 106 4.28 -20.17 -11.57
C LEU A 106 4.19 -19.43 -12.91
N ASN A 107 4.83 -19.90 -13.99
CA ASN A 107 4.68 -19.34 -15.33
C ASN A 107 3.23 -19.29 -15.82
N ALA A 108 2.36 -20.17 -15.33
CA ALA A 108 0.93 -20.15 -15.62
C ALA A 108 0.24 -18.85 -15.16
N TYR A 109 0.85 -18.10 -14.22
CA TYR A 109 0.28 -16.90 -13.59
C TYR A 109 0.99 -15.60 -14.01
N LYS A 110 1.88 -15.63 -15.03
CA LYS A 110 2.66 -14.47 -15.51
C LYS A 110 1.81 -13.26 -15.94
N ASN A 111 0.56 -13.47 -16.29
CA ASN A 111 -0.37 -12.40 -16.66
C ASN A 111 -0.89 -11.61 -15.42
N ILE A 112 -0.77 -12.20 -14.23
CA ILE A 112 -1.22 -11.62 -12.95
C ILE A 112 -0.02 -11.10 -12.15
N PHE A 113 1.08 -11.87 -12.10
CA PHE A 113 2.23 -11.62 -11.24
C PHE A 113 3.53 -11.47 -12.04
N ASP A 114 4.49 -10.77 -11.47
CA ASP A 114 5.84 -10.57 -11.99
C ASP A 114 6.91 -10.90 -10.93
N SER A 115 8.19 -10.68 -11.26
CA SER A 115 9.33 -10.95 -10.38
C SER A 115 9.41 -10.12 -9.09
N ARG A 116 8.50 -9.17 -8.87
CA ARG A 116 8.36 -8.41 -7.61
C ARG A 116 7.41 -9.07 -6.64
N SER A 117 6.67 -10.08 -7.10
CA SER A 117 5.60 -10.72 -6.35
C SER A 117 6.17 -11.75 -5.37
N ASN A 118 5.73 -11.71 -4.11
CA ASN A 118 6.05 -12.73 -3.12
C ASN A 118 5.17 -13.98 -3.32
N LEU A 119 5.67 -15.16 -2.96
CA LEU A 119 5.03 -16.45 -3.20
C LEU A 119 3.61 -16.54 -2.60
N TYR A 120 3.37 -15.94 -1.42
CA TYR A 120 2.05 -15.97 -0.80
C TYR A 120 0.95 -15.31 -1.66
N LEU A 121 1.28 -14.37 -2.55
CA LEU A 121 0.31 -13.75 -3.47
C LEU A 121 -0.22 -14.77 -4.48
N PHE A 122 0.64 -15.64 -4.98
CA PHE A 122 0.26 -16.75 -5.88
C PHE A 122 -0.61 -17.78 -5.14
N PHE A 123 -0.30 -18.05 -3.86
CA PHE A 123 -1.14 -18.93 -3.02
C PHE A 123 -2.55 -18.34 -2.87
N ILE A 124 -2.69 -17.04 -2.55
CA ILE A 124 -3.99 -16.40 -2.44
C ILE A 124 -4.78 -16.57 -3.74
N TYR A 125 -4.19 -16.22 -4.88
CA TYR A 125 -4.86 -16.32 -6.18
C TYR A 125 -5.33 -17.75 -6.48
N LYS A 126 -4.44 -18.73 -6.35
CA LYS A 126 -4.76 -20.14 -6.63
C LYS A 126 -5.81 -20.68 -5.65
N CYS A 127 -5.75 -20.34 -4.38
CA CYS A 127 -6.75 -20.75 -3.39
C CYS A 127 -8.16 -20.24 -3.75
N ILE A 128 -8.30 -19.00 -4.24
CA ILE A 128 -9.60 -18.47 -4.70
C ILE A 128 -10.13 -19.30 -5.88
N LEU A 129 -9.24 -19.79 -6.77
CA LEU A 129 -9.66 -20.70 -7.86
C LEU A 129 -10.14 -22.05 -7.34
N HIS A 130 -9.61 -22.53 -6.22
CA HIS A 130 -10.05 -23.78 -5.58
C HIS A 130 -11.33 -23.65 -4.75
N LEU A 131 -11.80 -22.42 -4.43
CA LEU A 131 -13.04 -22.24 -3.68
C LEU A 131 -14.28 -22.60 -4.51
N LYS A 132 -15.23 -23.30 -3.89
CA LYS A 132 -16.62 -23.38 -4.34
C LYS A 132 -17.30 -22.00 -4.22
N ASP A 133 -18.48 -21.84 -4.81
CA ASP A 133 -19.34 -20.68 -4.53
C ASP A 133 -19.75 -20.71 -3.05
N LYS A 134 -19.70 -19.52 -2.41
CA LYS A 134 -19.87 -19.34 -0.96
C LYS A 134 -18.78 -20.01 -0.11
N GLY A 135 -17.73 -20.54 -0.73
CA GLY A 135 -16.55 -21.04 -0.02
C GLY A 135 -15.73 -19.93 0.60
N GLU A 136 -14.97 -20.26 1.63
CA GLU A 136 -14.21 -19.30 2.43
C GLU A 136 -12.70 -19.59 2.41
N LEU A 137 -11.90 -18.53 2.38
CA LEU A 137 -10.45 -18.57 2.56
C LEU A 137 -10.08 -17.84 3.84
N ILE A 138 -9.35 -18.50 4.74
CA ILE A 138 -8.89 -17.93 6.01
C ILE A 138 -7.37 -18.04 6.03
N PHE A 139 -6.71 -16.90 5.87
CA PHE A 139 -5.25 -16.84 5.82
C PHE A 139 -4.68 -15.87 6.84
N ILE A 140 -3.45 -16.15 7.29
CA ILE A 140 -2.56 -15.17 7.88
C ILE A 140 -1.48 -14.85 6.86
N THR A 141 -1.31 -13.57 6.52
CA THR A 141 -0.34 -13.10 5.51
C THR A 141 0.24 -11.75 5.90
N PRO A 142 1.39 -11.35 5.32
CA PRO A 142 1.80 -9.95 5.37
C PRO A 142 0.68 -9.04 4.87
N ARG A 143 0.40 -7.95 5.62
CA ARG A 143 -0.70 -7.01 5.29
C ARG A 143 -0.39 -6.07 4.12
N ASP A 144 0.86 -6.03 3.66
CA ASP A 144 1.30 -5.17 2.56
C ASP A 144 0.62 -5.48 1.22
N PHE A 145 0.08 -6.70 1.03
CA PHE A 145 -0.67 -7.03 -0.18
C PHE A 145 -1.85 -6.09 -0.44
N LEU A 146 -2.42 -5.48 0.61
CA LEU A 146 -3.53 -4.54 0.46
C LEU A 146 -3.18 -3.34 -0.42
N LYS A 147 -1.90 -2.92 -0.45
CA LYS A 147 -1.46 -1.66 -1.08
C LYS A 147 -0.24 -1.76 -1.97
N SER A 148 0.42 -2.92 -2.04
CA SER A 148 1.62 -3.08 -2.84
C SER A 148 1.31 -3.03 -4.34
N THR A 149 2.24 -2.49 -5.13
CA THR A 149 2.10 -2.48 -6.60
C THR A 149 2.11 -3.88 -7.21
N ALA A 150 2.77 -4.84 -6.55
CA ALA A 150 2.79 -6.24 -6.97
C ALA A 150 1.44 -6.95 -6.79
N SER A 151 0.55 -6.39 -5.95
CA SER A 151 -0.75 -7.00 -5.62
C SER A 151 -1.93 -6.39 -6.38
N ILE A 152 -1.74 -5.37 -7.21
CA ILE A 152 -2.83 -4.64 -7.86
C ILE A 152 -3.81 -5.58 -8.55
N LYS A 153 -3.31 -6.43 -9.45
CA LYS A 153 -4.16 -7.38 -10.21
C LYS A 153 -4.80 -8.44 -9.30
N LEU A 154 -4.09 -8.88 -8.26
CA LEU A 154 -4.64 -9.79 -7.25
C LEU A 154 -5.79 -9.15 -6.50
N ASN A 155 -5.64 -7.90 -6.07
CA ASN A 155 -6.65 -7.18 -5.31
C ASN A 155 -7.92 -6.91 -6.14
N GLU A 156 -7.75 -6.53 -7.40
CA GLU A 156 -8.84 -6.40 -8.37
C GLU A 156 -9.55 -7.75 -8.58
N PHE A 157 -8.78 -8.84 -8.70
CA PHE A 157 -9.33 -10.19 -8.81
C PHE A 157 -10.09 -10.58 -7.54
N LEU A 158 -9.52 -10.41 -6.34
CA LEU A 158 -10.21 -10.67 -5.06
C LEU A 158 -11.54 -9.90 -4.99
N PHE A 159 -11.50 -8.61 -5.30
CA PHE A 159 -12.69 -7.78 -5.30
C PHE A 159 -13.74 -8.26 -6.30
N SER A 160 -13.34 -8.77 -7.46
CA SER A 160 -14.26 -9.32 -8.48
C SER A 160 -14.88 -10.66 -8.06
N GLN A 161 -14.23 -11.43 -7.17
CA GLN A 161 -14.67 -12.77 -6.79
C GLN A 161 -15.51 -12.81 -5.49
N GLY A 162 -15.44 -11.78 -4.65
CA GLY A 162 -16.16 -11.77 -3.38
C GLY A 162 -15.70 -10.67 -2.44
N SER A 163 -15.87 -10.87 -1.15
CA SER A 163 -15.53 -9.88 -0.12
C SER A 163 -14.62 -10.44 0.97
N ILE A 164 -13.68 -9.61 1.45
CA ILE A 164 -13.01 -9.86 2.73
C ILE A 164 -14.01 -9.47 3.84
N THR A 165 -14.50 -10.46 4.56
CA THR A 165 -15.54 -10.31 5.59
C THR A 165 -14.97 -10.07 6.99
N ASN A 166 -13.71 -10.51 7.23
CA ASN A 166 -12.99 -10.29 8.47
C ASN A 166 -11.55 -9.86 8.16
N PHE A 167 -11.05 -8.87 8.89
CA PHE A 167 -9.66 -8.43 8.79
C PHE A 167 -9.15 -8.01 10.17
N ILE A 168 -8.17 -8.74 10.71
CA ILE A 168 -7.56 -8.53 12.03
C ILE A 168 -6.11 -8.17 11.79
N ASP A 169 -5.79 -6.88 11.91
CA ASP A 169 -4.41 -6.40 11.84
C ASP A 169 -3.66 -6.76 13.13
N LEU A 170 -2.60 -7.53 13.01
CA LEU A 170 -1.80 -7.96 14.16
C LEU A 170 -0.72 -6.92 14.53
N GLY A 171 -0.63 -5.82 13.75
CA GLY A 171 0.30 -4.73 13.99
C GLY A 171 1.76 -5.17 13.90
N ASP A 172 2.62 -4.53 14.72
CA ASP A 172 4.05 -4.80 14.78
C ASP A 172 4.41 -5.90 15.81
N LYS A 173 3.42 -6.72 16.21
CA LYS A 173 3.64 -7.82 17.15
C LYS A 173 4.57 -8.86 16.53
N LYS A 174 5.57 -9.26 17.27
CA LYS A 174 6.44 -10.41 16.93
C LYS A 174 5.66 -11.71 17.09
N ILE A 175 4.93 -12.11 16.04
CA ILE A 175 4.11 -13.32 16.05
C ILE A 175 4.99 -14.56 15.81
N PHE A 176 6.01 -14.41 14.98
CA PHE A 176 6.89 -15.51 14.58
C PHE A 176 8.30 -15.31 15.15
N ASN A 177 8.90 -16.38 15.65
CA ASN A 177 10.22 -16.32 16.31
C ASN A 177 11.37 -15.90 15.38
N LYS A 178 11.26 -16.10 14.05
CA LYS A 178 12.35 -15.90 13.08
C LYS A 178 12.03 -14.94 11.94
N ALA A 179 10.79 -14.46 11.80
CA ALA A 179 10.37 -13.54 10.75
C ALA A 179 9.47 -12.46 11.35
N GLN A 180 9.58 -11.21 10.86
CA GLN A 180 8.83 -10.07 11.38
C GLN A 180 8.05 -9.32 10.29
N PRO A 181 7.25 -10.00 9.43
CA PRO A 181 6.33 -9.25 8.59
C PRO A 181 5.17 -8.74 9.45
N ASN A 182 4.70 -7.54 9.19
CA ASN A 182 3.44 -7.04 9.75
C ASN A 182 2.30 -7.83 9.13
N CYS A 183 1.80 -8.81 9.88
CA CYS A 183 0.79 -9.74 9.39
C CYS A 183 -0.64 -9.30 9.75
N ALA A 184 -1.59 -9.79 8.98
CA ALA A 184 -3.00 -9.77 9.28
C ALA A 184 -3.62 -11.16 9.11
N ILE A 185 -4.61 -11.48 9.95
CA ILE A 185 -5.51 -12.61 9.75
C ILE A 185 -6.72 -12.06 9.01
N TRP A 186 -7.15 -12.74 7.95
CA TRP A 186 -8.31 -12.32 7.19
C TRP A 186 -9.10 -13.49 6.67
N ARG A 187 -10.41 -13.27 6.54
CA ARG A 187 -11.36 -14.21 5.95
C ARG A 187 -12.00 -13.59 4.72
N PHE A 188 -11.97 -14.32 3.63
CA PHE A 188 -12.61 -13.98 2.37
C PHE A 188 -13.75 -14.98 2.10
N GLU A 189 -14.84 -14.49 1.53
CA GLU A 189 -15.98 -15.31 1.12
C GLU A 189 -16.26 -15.08 -0.36
N LYS A 190 -16.14 -16.15 -1.15
CA LYS A 190 -16.38 -16.14 -2.60
C LYS A 190 -17.88 -15.99 -2.88
N GLY A 191 -18.24 -15.15 -3.85
CA GLY A 191 -19.63 -14.87 -4.21
C GLY A 191 -20.37 -13.94 -3.22
N ASN A 192 -19.70 -13.49 -2.15
CA ASN A 192 -20.27 -12.47 -1.26
C ASN A 192 -19.97 -11.07 -1.81
N PHE A 193 -20.95 -10.42 -2.40
CA PHE A 193 -20.85 -9.06 -2.92
C PHE A 193 -21.48 -8.01 -2.02
N GLY A 194 -21.79 -8.34 -0.78
CA GLY A 194 -22.32 -7.40 0.21
C GLY A 194 -21.35 -6.32 0.66
N ARG A 195 -20.05 -6.48 0.38
CA ARG A 195 -18.99 -5.49 0.63
C ARG A 195 -18.91 -5.01 2.08
N LYS A 196 -19.37 -5.82 3.03
CA LYS A 196 -19.31 -5.50 4.44
C LYS A 196 -18.31 -6.39 5.14
N THR A 197 -17.49 -5.77 5.99
CA THR A 197 -16.59 -6.48 6.90
C THR A 197 -17.12 -6.43 8.32
N GLN A 198 -16.49 -7.16 9.21
CA GLN A 198 -16.71 -7.00 10.64
C GLN A 198 -16.64 -5.51 11.03
N CYS A 199 -17.34 -5.10 12.07
CA CYS A 199 -17.42 -3.71 12.52
C CYS A 199 -18.06 -2.75 11.50
N LEU A 200 -18.91 -3.26 10.61
CA LEU A 200 -19.68 -2.48 9.61
C LEU A 200 -18.82 -1.64 8.65
N ARG A 201 -17.54 -1.97 8.48
CA ARG A 201 -16.70 -1.31 7.49
C ARG A 201 -17.02 -1.79 6.08
N GLU A 202 -16.90 -0.92 5.12
CA GLU A 202 -17.04 -1.24 3.71
C GLU A 202 -15.72 -1.76 3.15
N PHE A 203 -15.76 -2.93 2.51
CA PHE A 203 -14.66 -3.48 1.74
C PHE A 203 -14.68 -2.91 0.34
N SER A 204 -13.64 -2.20 -0.05
CA SER A 204 -13.50 -1.59 -1.37
C SER A 204 -12.12 -1.87 -1.98
N CYS A 205 -12.07 -1.82 -3.31
CA CYS A 205 -10.83 -1.90 -4.07
C CYS A 205 -10.75 -0.69 -4.99
N ILE A 206 -9.81 0.21 -4.73
CA ILE A 206 -9.64 1.45 -5.47
C ILE A 206 -8.22 1.45 -6.07
N ASN A 207 -8.13 1.47 -7.40
CA ASN A 207 -6.85 1.40 -8.13
C ASN A 207 -5.97 0.21 -7.70
N GLY A 208 -6.60 -0.93 -7.43
CA GLY A 208 -5.92 -2.14 -6.96
C GLY A 208 -5.46 -2.09 -5.50
N GLN A 209 -5.87 -1.11 -4.73
CA GLN A 209 -5.65 -1.05 -3.29
C GLN A 209 -6.92 -1.45 -2.55
N ILE A 210 -6.80 -2.36 -1.60
CA ILE A 210 -7.89 -2.77 -0.72
C ILE A 210 -7.97 -1.83 0.48
N LEU A 211 -9.18 -1.34 0.74
CA LEU A 211 -9.51 -0.46 1.86
C LEU A 211 -10.69 -1.01 2.64
N PHE A 212 -10.70 -0.73 3.95
CA PHE A 212 -11.80 -1.04 4.88
C PHE A 212 -12.25 0.26 5.54
N THR A 213 -13.32 0.86 5.01
CA THR A 213 -13.71 2.23 5.35
C THR A 213 -15.05 2.28 6.09
N LYS A 214 -15.20 3.25 7.01
CA LYS A 214 -16.46 3.53 7.71
C LYS A 214 -17.40 4.38 6.85
N LYS A 215 -16.81 5.18 5.93
CA LYS A 215 -17.52 6.07 5.01
C LYS A 215 -17.35 5.58 3.58
N SER A 216 -18.29 5.93 2.72
CA SER A 216 -18.14 5.75 1.28
C SER A 216 -17.24 6.84 0.70
N TYR A 217 -16.27 6.44 -0.09
CA TYR A 217 -15.35 7.30 -0.83
C TYR A 217 -15.54 7.04 -2.32
N SER A 218 -16.21 7.96 -3.01
CA SER A 218 -16.66 7.75 -4.41
C SER A 218 -16.24 8.84 -5.38
N ILE A 219 -15.66 9.96 -4.89
CA ILE A 219 -15.29 11.11 -5.72
C ILE A 219 -13.79 11.04 -6.01
N PRO A 220 -13.35 10.82 -7.26
CA PRO A 220 -11.93 10.79 -7.58
C PRO A 220 -11.26 12.11 -7.23
N PHE A 221 -10.20 12.08 -6.41
CA PHE A 221 -9.40 13.26 -6.10
C PHE A 221 -8.93 13.96 -7.37
N SER A 222 -8.47 13.17 -8.34
CA SER A 222 -7.99 13.67 -9.64
C SER A 222 -9.06 14.32 -10.51
N SER A 223 -10.37 14.14 -10.22
CA SER A 223 -11.42 14.89 -10.92
C SER A 223 -11.50 16.35 -10.46
N LEU A 224 -11.06 16.65 -9.24
CA LEU A 224 -11.13 17.99 -8.64
C LEU A 224 -9.78 18.69 -8.57
N PHE A 225 -8.70 17.93 -8.44
CA PHE A 225 -7.37 18.45 -8.18
C PHE A 225 -6.30 17.80 -9.07
N PHE A 226 -5.19 18.49 -9.26
CA PHE A 226 -3.94 17.89 -9.68
C PHE A 226 -2.83 18.25 -8.68
N VAL A 227 -1.81 17.41 -8.57
CA VAL A 227 -0.76 17.54 -7.57
C VAL A 227 0.60 17.74 -8.26
N LYS A 228 1.43 18.61 -7.70
CA LYS A 228 2.81 18.83 -8.13
C LYS A 228 3.76 18.73 -6.95
N VAL A 229 4.89 18.08 -7.21
CA VAL A 229 5.98 17.95 -6.23
C VAL A 229 6.86 19.19 -6.30
N GLY A 230 7.38 19.64 -5.17
CA GLY A 230 8.22 20.83 -5.08
C GLY A 230 9.63 20.63 -5.66
N ALA A 231 10.35 21.73 -5.73
CA ALA A 231 11.70 21.80 -6.25
C ALA A 231 12.70 21.03 -5.38
N VAL A 232 13.70 20.41 -5.98
CA VAL A 232 14.74 19.65 -5.28
C VAL A 232 16.10 20.17 -5.67
N SER A 233 16.82 20.73 -4.70
CA SER A 233 18.19 21.22 -4.90
C SER A 233 19.23 20.08 -4.90
N GLY A 234 18.99 19.05 -4.07
CA GLY A 234 19.95 17.97 -3.77
C GLY A 234 21.08 18.35 -2.84
N ALA A 235 21.05 19.59 -2.35
CA ALA A 235 22.03 20.11 -1.39
C ALA A 235 21.40 21.28 -0.59
N ASP A 236 20.25 21.02 0.01
CA ASP A 236 19.46 22.06 0.68
C ASP A 236 20.24 22.87 1.72
N THR A 237 21.18 22.26 2.42
CA THR A 237 22.04 22.93 3.39
C THR A 237 22.97 23.97 2.78
N ILE A 238 23.32 23.81 1.48
CA ILE A 238 24.16 24.75 0.75
C ILE A 238 23.30 25.86 0.14
N PHE A 239 22.18 25.50 -0.47
CA PHE A 239 21.30 26.49 -1.13
C PHE A 239 20.48 27.34 -0.14
N ALA A 240 20.25 26.86 1.08
CA ALA A 240 19.59 27.64 2.13
C ALA A 240 20.53 28.67 2.74
N ASN A 241 20.28 29.94 2.45
CA ASN A 241 21.15 31.02 2.90
C ASN A 241 20.37 32.33 3.05
N GLN A 242 20.43 32.94 4.23
CA GLN A 242 19.71 34.19 4.51
C GLN A 242 20.32 35.40 3.78
N GLN A 243 21.64 35.42 3.63
CA GLN A 243 22.35 36.52 3.01
C GLN A 243 22.29 36.46 1.47
N TRP A 244 22.56 35.30 0.90
CA TRP A 244 22.67 35.08 -0.55
C TRP A 244 21.37 34.58 -1.19
N GLY A 245 20.41 34.12 -0.38
CA GLY A 245 19.12 33.66 -0.87
C GLY A 245 18.32 34.77 -1.53
N ASN A 246 17.65 34.45 -2.60
CA ASN A 246 16.87 35.36 -3.41
C ASN A 246 15.39 34.99 -3.56
N VAL A 247 15.01 33.76 -3.19
CA VAL A 247 13.61 33.27 -3.25
C VAL A 247 13.23 32.61 -1.94
N GLU A 248 12.03 32.93 -1.45
CA GLU A 248 11.42 32.29 -0.29
C GLU A 248 10.71 31.00 -0.74
N PHE A 249 10.91 29.91 -0.01
CA PHE A 249 10.30 28.61 -0.30
C PHE A 249 9.45 28.12 0.87
N VAL A 250 8.24 27.64 0.57
CA VAL A 250 7.46 26.80 1.48
C VAL A 250 8.20 25.49 1.67
N ASN A 251 8.35 25.04 2.92
CA ASN A 251 9.13 23.88 3.30
C ASN A 251 8.44 23.08 4.43
N SER A 252 9.04 21.99 4.85
CA SER A 252 8.45 21.07 5.84
C SER A 252 8.11 21.72 7.19
N THR A 253 8.73 22.84 7.55
CA THR A 253 8.45 23.55 8.81
C THR A 253 7.39 24.64 8.68
N THR A 254 7.06 25.07 7.44
CA THR A 254 6.13 26.18 7.19
C THR A 254 4.74 25.92 7.77
N ALA A 255 4.23 24.70 7.64
CA ALA A 255 2.92 24.32 8.20
C ALA A 255 2.78 24.62 9.70
N LYS A 256 3.89 24.55 10.46
CA LYS A 256 3.91 24.78 11.91
C LYS A 256 4.31 26.20 12.27
N SER A 257 5.28 26.78 11.56
CA SER A 257 5.91 28.06 11.90
C SER A 257 5.32 29.25 11.17
N GLY A 258 4.61 29.03 10.06
CA GLY A 258 4.22 30.07 9.12
C GLY A 258 5.40 30.70 8.36
N LYS A 259 6.63 30.25 8.60
CA LYS A 259 7.84 30.84 8.01
C LYS A 259 8.32 30.05 6.81
N THR A 260 8.77 30.76 5.79
CA THR A 260 9.43 30.23 4.60
C THR A 260 10.93 30.06 4.83
N LYS A 261 11.60 29.43 3.89
CA LYS A 261 13.05 29.23 3.88
C LYS A 261 13.66 29.97 2.70
N ARG A 262 14.58 30.90 2.99
CA ARG A 262 15.24 31.69 1.96
C ARG A 262 16.34 30.87 1.28
N MET A 263 16.24 30.72 -0.05
CA MET A 263 17.09 29.84 -0.85
C MET A 263 17.75 30.60 -2.02
N ILE A 264 18.94 30.16 -2.40
CA ILE A 264 19.60 30.59 -3.63
C ILE A 264 18.97 29.78 -4.79
N TYR A 265 18.35 30.48 -5.74
CA TYR A 265 17.56 29.81 -6.79
C TYR A 265 17.61 30.54 -8.13
N GLY A 266 17.48 29.77 -9.22
CA GLY A 266 17.42 30.28 -10.59
C GLY A 266 18.78 30.77 -11.11
N GLU A 267 18.77 31.67 -12.09
CA GLU A 267 19.98 32.17 -12.77
C GLU A 267 20.95 32.86 -11.82
N ARG A 268 20.44 33.48 -10.74
CA ARG A 268 21.33 34.11 -9.73
C ARG A 268 22.27 33.13 -9.04
N ALA A 269 21.95 31.83 -9.04
CA ALA A 269 22.84 30.83 -8.50
C ALA A 269 24.14 30.66 -9.31
N LYS A 270 24.11 30.94 -10.60
CA LYS A 270 25.27 30.82 -11.51
C LYS A 270 26.42 31.67 -11.06
N ASP A 271 26.14 32.93 -10.74
CA ASP A 271 27.15 33.95 -10.43
C ASP A 271 27.34 34.15 -8.92
N CYS A 272 26.73 33.27 -8.08
CA CYS A 272 26.79 33.37 -6.65
C CYS A 272 28.17 32.97 -6.11
N VAL A 273 28.95 33.92 -5.63
CA VAL A 273 30.30 33.70 -5.09
C VAL A 273 30.32 32.65 -3.98
N TYR A 274 29.34 32.69 -3.09
CA TYR A 274 29.17 31.69 -2.02
C TYR A 274 29.04 30.24 -2.57
N LEU A 275 28.29 30.04 -3.65
CA LEU A 275 28.10 28.69 -4.22
C LEU A 275 29.36 28.15 -4.89
N GLN A 276 30.28 29.04 -5.36
CA GLN A 276 31.57 28.63 -5.97
C GLN A 276 32.41 27.81 -4.97
N GLU A 277 32.37 28.14 -3.69
CA GLU A 277 33.09 27.41 -2.63
C GLU A 277 32.62 25.94 -2.52
N PHE A 278 31.38 25.65 -2.91
CA PHE A 278 30.77 24.34 -2.85
C PHE A 278 30.69 23.63 -4.20
N LYS A 279 31.25 24.18 -5.26
CA LYS A 279 31.12 23.67 -6.63
C LYS A 279 31.39 22.16 -6.74
N GLN A 280 32.47 21.67 -6.13
CA GLN A 280 32.84 20.26 -6.18
C GLN A 280 31.75 19.36 -5.54
N LYS A 281 31.16 19.77 -4.41
CA LYS A 281 30.03 19.05 -3.79
C LYS A 281 28.78 19.10 -4.64
N LEU A 282 28.52 20.23 -5.30
CA LEU A 282 27.35 20.42 -6.16
C LEU A 282 27.44 19.59 -7.45
N LEU A 283 28.63 19.39 -8.01
CA LEU A 283 28.88 18.48 -9.13
C LEU A 283 28.61 17.02 -8.79
N GLN A 284 28.85 16.59 -7.56
CA GLN A 284 28.69 15.20 -7.10
C GLN A 284 27.22 14.81 -6.75
N ARG A 285 26.25 15.72 -6.87
CA ARG A 285 24.84 15.41 -6.59
C ARG A 285 24.30 14.35 -7.55
N LYS A 286 23.48 13.41 -7.02
CA LYS A 286 22.99 12.23 -7.76
C LYS A 286 21.57 12.38 -8.33
N ILE A 287 20.93 13.55 -8.24
CA ILE A 287 19.53 13.75 -8.67
C ILE A 287 19.43 13.72 -10.20
N LYS A 288 20.37 14.36 -10.87
CA LYS A 288 20.58 14.34 -12.32
C LYS A 288 22.08 14.42 -12.60
N LYS A 289 22.48 14.31 -13.86
CA LYS A 289 23.88 14.55 -14.25
C LYS A 289 24.17 16.05 -14.16
N PHE A 290 25.20 16.39 -13.38
CA PHE A 290 25.73 17.74 -13.25
C PHE A 290 27.13 17.80 -13.87
N ASP A 291 27.46 18.93 -14.48
CA ASP A 291 28.74 19.25 -15.11
C ASP A 291 29.06 20.74 -14.94
N GLU A 292 30.15 21.17 -15.56
CA GLU A 292 30.63 22.57 -15.50
C GLU A 292 29.60 23.61 -15.99
N SER A 293 28.66 23.21 -16.84
CA SER A 293 27.64 24.11 -17.41
C SER A 293 26.38 24.26 -16.56
N ASN A 294 26.15 23.35 -15.58
CA ASN A 294 24.89 23.30 -14.86
C ASN A 294 25.00 23.01 -13.35
N TRP A 295 26.20 22.93 -12.78
CA TRP A 295 26.45 22.56 -11.37
C TRP A 295 25.69 23.42 -10.34
N TRP A 296 25.36 24.66 -10.68
CA TRP A 296 24.63 25.61 -9.86
C TRP A 296 23.10 25.41 -9.91
N GLN A 297 22.58 24.66 -10.90
CA GLN A 297 21.15 24.44 -11.06
C GLN A 297 20.59 23.48 -10.01
N TRP A 298 19.32 23.61 -9.74
CA TRP A 298 18.57 22.62 -8.97
C TRP A 298 18.33 21.36 -9.79
N GLY A 299 18.18 20.22 -9.11
CA GLY A 299 17.94 18.93 -9.76
C GLY A 299 16.55 18.83 -10.39
N ARG A 300 15.56 19.45 -9.77
CA ARG A 300 14.18 19.56 -10.28
C ARG A 300 13.58 20.89 -9.86
N ASP A 301 12.78 21.47 -10.73
CA ASP A 301 12.01 22.68 -10.46
C ASP A 301 10.63 22.35 -9.86
N TYR A 302 9.96 23.36 -9.27
CA TYR A 302 8.55 23.29 -8.89
C TYR A 302 7.67 23.76 -10.05
N TYR A 303 6.37 23.46 -9.99
CA TYR A 303 5.40 23.94 -10.98
C TYR A 303 5.09 25.43 -10.73
N LYS A 304 5.59 26.30 -11.62
CA LYS A 304 5.39 27.74 -11.56
C LYS A 304 4.00 28.10 -12.10
N SER A 305 3.18 28.68 -11.27
CA SER A 305 1.80 29.05 -11.61
C SER A 305 1.29 30.04 -10.58
N ASP A 306 0.34 30.87 -10.97
CA ASP A 306 -0.40 31.78 -10.07
C ASP A 306 -1.73 31.17 -9.60
N ILE A 307 -2.05 29.93 -10.01
CA ILE A 307 -3.24 29.22 -9.56
C ILE A 307 -3.20 29.08 -8.03
N PRO A 308 -4.29 29.44 -7.31
CA PRO A 308 -4.43 29.21 -5.89
C PRO A 308 -4.21 27.72 -5.55
N ARG A 309 -3.52 27.45 -4.44
CA ARG A 309 -3.12 26.09 -4.10
C ARG A 309 -3.14 25.81 -2.61
N ILE A 310 -3.31 24.53 -2.29
CA ILE A 310 -3.20 23.98 -0.95
C ILE A 310 -1.88 23.21 -0.88
N TYR A 311 -1.17 23.34 0.24
CA TYR A 311 0.07 22.62 0.48
C TYR A 311 -0.11 21.47 1.45
N VAL A 312 0.70 20.42 1.29
CA VAL A 312 0.84 19.35 2.28
C VAL A 312 2.28 18.85 2.33
N ASN A 313 2.79 18.59 3.52
CA ASN A 313 4.10 17.97 3.67
C ASN A 313 4.07 16.52 3.17
N THR A 314 5.09 16.09 2.43
CA THR A 314 5.22 14.70 1.98
C THR A 314 5.24 13.71 3.15
N LYS A 315 5.71 14.16 4.34
CA LYS A 315 5.77 13.39 5.58
C LYS A 315 5.46 14.29 6.78
N THR A 316 4.44 13.92 7.58
CA THR A 316 4.04 14.73 8.73
C THR A 316 3.35 13.92 9.82
N ARG A 317 3.40 14.41 11.07
CA ARG A 317 2.57 13.93 12.20
C ARG A 317 1.42 14.89 12.51
N ASN A 318 1.29 15.98 11.76
CA ASN A 318 0.20 16.94 11.98
C ASN A 318 -1.13 16.27 11.59
N LYS A 319 -2.11 16.32 12.51
CA LYS A 319 -3.46 15.77 12.26
C LYS A 319 -4.26 16.60 11.25
N LYS A 320 -3.92 17.89 11.08
CA LYS A 320 -4.43 18.77 10.02
C LYS A 320 -3.28 19.10 9.08
N PRO A 321 -2.95 18.19 8.13
CA PRO A 321 -1.71 18.28 7.36
C PRO A 321 -1.76 19.30 6.22
N PHE A 322 -2.95 19.69 5.76
CA PHE A 322 -3.14 20.62 4.65
C PHE A 322 -3.16 22.05 5.12
N PHE A 323 -2.50 22.94 4.39
CA PHE A 323 -2.40 24.36 4.73
C PHE A 323 -2.29 25.25 3.49
N ILE A 324 -2.57 26.52 3.65
CA ILE A 324 -2.46 27.55 2.62
C ILE A 324 -1.32 28.50 3.00
N HIS A 325 -0.60 28.98 2.00
CA HIS A 325 0.45 29.97 2.16
C HIS A 325 0.53 30.87 0.92
N SER A 326 0.86 32.14 1.09
CA SER A 326 0.94 33.12 0.00
C SER A 326 2.17 32.94 -0.91
N CYS A 327 3.23 32.29 -0.42
CA CYS A 327 4.43 32.02 -1.21
C CYS A 327 4.15 30.91 -2.24
N ASN A 328 4.52 31.18 -3.52
CA ASN A 328 4.30 30.28 -4.63
C ASN A 328 5.40 29.23 -4.84
N ALA A 329 6.62 29.50 -4.36
CA ALA A 329 7.72 28.57 -4.45
C ALA A 329 7.71 27.55 -3.28
N TYR A 330 7.97 26.28 -3.55
CA TYR A 330 7.94 25.22 -2.56
C TYR A 330 9.00 24.15 -2.86
N ASP A 331 9.63 23.63 -1.81
CA ASP A 331 10.69 22.65 -1.90
C ASP A 331 10.17 21.20 -1.99
N GLY A 332 11.05 20.24 -2.23
CA GLY A 332 10.73 18.83 -2.45
C GLY A 332 10.11 18.11 -1.25
N SER A 333 10.05 18.72 -0.08
CA SER A 333 9.35 18.20 1.10
C SER A 333 7.84 18.49 1.06
N ILE A 334 7.38 19.29 0.08
CA ILE A 334 6.02 19.79 -0.08
C ILE A 334 5.40 19.27 -1.37
N LEU A 335 4.11 18.95 -1.30
CA LEU A 335 3.23 18.81 -2.45
C LEU A 335 2.31 20.02 -2.52
N ALA A 336 2.12 20.56 -3.72
CA ALA A 336 1.11 21.58 -4.02
C ALA A 336 -0.08 20.93 -4.73
N ILE A 337 -1.27 21.21 -4.23
CA ILE A 337 -2.55 20.68 -4.71
C ILE A 337 -3.29 21.85 -5.36
N PHE A 338 -3.56 21.73 -6.64
CA PHE A 338 -4.18 22.75 -7.46
C PHE A 338 -5.62 22.35 -7.81
N PRO A 339 -6.63 23.17 -7.47
CA PRO A 339 -7.99 22.98 -7.98
C PRO A 339 -8.03 23.03 -9.52
N LYS A 340 -8.81 22.15 -10.15
CA LYS A 340 -9.06 22.13 -11.60
C LYS A 340 -10.17 23.09 -12.03
N PHE A 341 -10.62 23.96 -11.14
CA PHE A 341 -11.69 24.93 -11.32
C PHE A 341 -11.30 26.24 -10.66
N GLU A 342 -11.95 27.32 -11.05
CA GLU A 342 -11.72 28.63 -10.43
C GLU A 342 -12.15 28.65 -8.98
N VAL A 343 -11.29 29.17 -8.11
CA VAL A 343 -11.50 29.25 -6.68
C VAL A 343 -10.98 30.57 -6.15
N ASP A 344 -11.80 31.27 -5.37
CA ASP A 344 -11.37 32.42 -4.58
C ASP A 344 -10.74 32.02 -3.24
N SER A 345 -10.20 32.97 -2.52
CA SER A 345 -9.50 32.71 -1.24
C SER A 345 -10.39 32.07 -0.18
N LYS A 346 -11.69 32.40 -0.12
CA LYS A 346 -12.64 31.84 0.84
C LYS A 346 -12.95 30.38 0.51
N ASN A 347 -13.21 30.10 -0.75
CA ASN A 347 -13.48 28.75 -1.20
C ASN A 347 -12.22 27.87 -1.11
N LEU A 348 -11.02 28.43 -1.32
CA LEU A 348 -9.77 27.71 -1.13
C LEU A 348 -9.57 27.30 0.34
N GLN A 349 -9.93 28.18 1.30
CA GLN A 349 -9.90 27.87 2.73
C GLN A 349 -10.88 26.75 3.07
N ASP A 350 -12.11 26.78 2.56
CA ASP A 350 -13.10 25.71 2.74
C ASP A 350 -12.59 24.37 2.18
N LEU A 351 -12.00 24.37 0.99
CA LEU A 351 -11.37 23.18 0.41
C LEU A 351 -10.26 22.61 1.30
N CYS A 352 -9.40 23.48 1.83
CA CYS A 352 -8.33 23.09 2.75
C CYS A 352 -8.89 22.46 4.03
N GLU A 353 -9.96 23.01 4.58
CA GLU A 353 -10.63 22.47 5.77
C GLU A 353 -11.31 21.11 5.47
N ARG A 354 -11.98 20.97 4.35
CA ARG A 354 -12.56 19.68 3.91
C ARG A 354 -11.48 18.61 3.75
N LEU A 355 -10.33 18.91 3.14
CA LEU A 355 -9.20 18.00 3.04
C LEU A 355 -8.64 17.63 4.44
N ASN A 356 -8.61 18.56 5.37
CA ASN A 356 -8.20 18.29 6.75
C ASN A 356 -9.21 17.48 7.57
N ASN A 357 -10.46 17.35 7.11
CA ASN A 357 -11.53 16.56 7.75
C ASN A 357 -11.65 15.15 7.17
N ILE A 358 -10.90 14.82 6.12
CA ILE A 358 -10.79 13.45 5.58
C ILE A 358 -10.03 12.57 6.58
N ASP A 359 -10.51 11.36 6.78
CA ASP A 359 -9.78 10.33 7.54
C ASP A 359 -8.69 9.70 6.66
N TRP A 360 -7.53 10.37 6.60
CA TRP A 360 -6.38 9.92 5.81
C TRP A 360 -5.75 8.62 6.35
N GLU A 361 -5.98 8.30 7.64
CA GLU A 361 -5.57 7.03 8.21
C GLU A 361 -6.41 5.88 7.62
N GLU A 362 -7.72 6.06 7.57
CA GLU A 362 -8.65 5.10 6.96
C GLU A 362 -8.34 4.87 5.47
N LEU A 363 -7.96 5.92 4.73
CA LEU A 363 -7.49 5.83 3.34
C LEU A 363 -6.08 5.26 3.22
N GLY A 364 -5.44 4.97 4.36
CA GLY A 364 -4.15 4.28 4.39
C GLY A 364 -2.94 5.12 4.11
N PHE A 365 -3.02 6.42 4.34
CA PHE A 365 -1.88 7.34 4.21
C PHE A 365 -0.97 7.34 5.45
N VAL A 366 -1.23 6.51 6.47
CA VAL A 366 -0.41 6.43 7.68
C VAL A 366 0.56 5.25 7.62
N CYS A 367 1.82 5.51 7.93
CA CYS A 367 2.88 4.53 8.14
C CYS A 367 3.72 4.96 9.34
N ASP A 368 3.95 4.06 10.30
CA ASP A 368 4.70 4.31 11.54
C ASP A 368 4.25 5.58 12.30
N GLY A 369 2.92 5.77 12.40
CA GLY A 369 2.31 6.91 13.09
C GLY A 369 2.55 8.27 12.41
N ARG A 370 2.85 8.28 11.10
CA ARG A 370 3.03 9.48 10.29
C ARG A 370 2.20 9.39 9.03
N PHE A 371 1.64 10.51 8.61
CA PHE A 371 1.09 10.62 7.25
C PHE A 371 2.22 10.66 6.23
N LEU A 372 2.05 9.89 5.16
CA LEU A 372 2.92 9.86 3.99
C LEU A 372 2.07 10.20 2.77
N PHE A 373 2.32 11.37 2.20
CA PHE A 373 1.67 11.82 0.97
C PHE A 373 2.64 11.79 -0.20
N SER A 374 2.19 11.30 -1.33
CA SER A 374 2.88 11.42 -2.61
C SER A 374 1.91 11.94 -3.67
N GLN A 375 2.44 12.52 -4.73
CA GLN A 375 1.61 12.94 -5.87
C GLN A 375 0.69 11.80 -6.32
N ARG A 376 1.27 10.63 -6.59
CA ARG A 376 0.53 9.46 -7.08
C ARG A 376 -0.54 8.96 -6.09
N SER A 377 -0.21 8.92 -4.79
CA SER A 377 -1.17 8.42 -3.79
C SER A 377 -2.38 9.36 -3.64
N LEU A 378 -2.17 10.68 -3.70
CA LEU A 378 -3.26 11.66 -3.67
C LEU A 378 -4.10 11.63 -4.95
N GLU A 379 -3.47 11.65 -6.13
CA GLU A 379 -4.18 11.65 -7.41
C GLU A 379 -5.00 10.36 -7.62
N ASN A 380 -4.60 9.26 -7.01
CA ASN A 380 -5.28 7.97 -7.09
C ASN A 380 -6.28 7.73 -5.95
N CYS A 381 -6.41 8.61 -4.97
CA CYS A 381 -7.37 8.40 -3.89
C CYS A 381 -8.78 8.87 -4.26
N MET A 382 -9.74 8.41 -3.48
CA MET A 382 -11.13 8.84 -3.56
C MET A 382 -11.46 9.71 -2.35
N LEU A 383 -12.30 10.71 -2.53
CA LEU A 383 -12.82 11.60 -1.51
C LEU A 383 -14.25 11.20 -1.13
N ASP A 384 -14.69 11.57 0.07
CA ASP A 384 -16.04 11.29 0.57
C ASP A 384 -17.08 12.26 -0.01
N SER A 385 -18.35 12.06 0.36
CA SER A 385 -19.48 12.86 -0.12
C SER A 385 -19.41 14.35 0.22
N SER A 386 -18.52 14.79 1.13
CA SER A 386 -18.32 16.20 1.43
C SER A 386 -17.79 17.04 0.26
N PHE A 387 -17.31 16.37 -0.80
CA PHE A 387 -16.86 17.00 -2.06
C PHE A 387 -17.88 16.89 -3.22
N GLN A 388 -19.08 16.37 -2.98
CA GLN A 388 -20.06 16.10 -4.05
C GLN A 388 -20.59 17.37 -4.72
N ASP A 389 -20.81 18.42 -3.94
CA ASP A 389 -21.25 19.74 -4.42
C ASP A 389 -20.24 20.39 -5.39
N ILE A 390 -18.97 20.14 -5.17
CA ILE A 390 -17.87 20.63 -6.00
C ILE A 390 -17.77 19.84 -7.30
N GLY A 391 -17.89 18.50 -7.22
CA GLY A 391 -17.89 17.62 -8.39
C GLY A 391 -19.03 17.93 -9.38
N SER A 392 -20.19 18.33 -8.90
CA SER A 392 -21.32 18.75 -9.76
C SER A 392 -21.05 20.04 -10.52
N LYS A 393 -20.40 21.04 -9.87
CA LYS A 393 -20.03 22.31 -10.51
C LYS A 393 -18.97 22.15 -11.60
N VAL A 394 -18.04 21.20 -11.44
CA VAL A 394 -17.02 20.89 -12.47
C VAL A 394 -17.65 20.22 -13.70
N ARG A 395 -18.60 19.29 -13.52
CA ARG A 395 -19.27 18.58 -14.64
C ARG A 395 -20.17 19.48 -15.49
N GLN A 396 -20.68 20.57 -14.94
CA GLN A 396 -21.52 21.52 -15.68
C GLN A 396 -20.72 22.47 -16.60
N ARG A 397 -19.39 22.46 -16.51
CA ARG A 397 -18.49 23.33 -17.32
C ARG A 397 -17.71 22.58 -18.40
N ILE A 398 -17.88 21.26 -18.51
CA ILE A 398 -17.36 20.39 -19.57
C ILE A 398 -18.52 20.06 -20.53
#